data_60218759deed050969507f554c47fa30
#
_entry.id   60218759deed050969507f554c47fa30
#
_cell.length_a   1.000
_cell.length_b   1.000
_cell.length_c   1.000
_cell.angle_alpha   90.00
_cell.angle_beta   90.00
_cell.angle_gamma   90.00
#
_symmetry.space_group_name_H-M   'P 1'
#
loop_
_entity.id
_entity.type
_entity.pdbx_description
1 polymer ?
#
loop_
_entity_poly.entity_id
_entity_poly.type
_entity_poly.pdbx_seq_one_letter_code
_entity_poly.pdbx_strand_id
1 'polypeptide(L)'
;MTSEIYIINDLDDLGKNKWNGFVEQVPDYTIYNTYGWVKALQEGEQLQGRHVIVEKDGVIIGALPCFISSIRGTPFKRLDSNRPGSGGPLLLHDKEKTLNKISRKIKSLLRGTIISHRILGINHSHLSLNKLLSEQRYY
;
A
#
# COMPACT_ATOMS: atom_id res chain seq x y z
N MET A 1 -18.55 -5.28 13.81
CA MET A 1 -17.41 -6.19 13.61
C MET A 1 -16.15 -5.43 13.24
N THR A 2 -15.05 -5.85 13.80
CA THR A 2 -13.76 -5.21 13.57
C THR A 2 -13.13 -5.71 12.27
N SER A 3 -12.44 -4.83 11.59
CA SER A 3 -11.62 -5.20 10.43
C SER A 3 -10.27 -5.76 10.89
N GLU A 4 -9.72 -6.65 10.10
CA GLU A 4 -8.39 -7.20 10.31
C GLU A 4 -7.40 -6.48 9.41
N ILE A 5 -6.18 -6.29 9.92
CA ILE A 5 -5.09 -5.71 9.14
C ILE A 5 -3.90 -6.66 9.21
N TYR A 6 -3.30 -6.92 8.05
CA TYR A 6 -2.16 -7.82 7.96
C TYR A 6 -1.23 -7.44 6.82
N ILE A 7 -0.05 -8.04 6.82
CA ILE A 7 0.99 -7.85 5.81
C ILE A 7 1.13 -9.12 4.98
N ILE A 8 1.23 -8.95 3.67
CA ILE A 8 1.63 -10.02 2.76
C ILE A 8 2.88 -9.59 2.00
N ASN A 9 3.74 -10.55 1.70
CA ASN A 9 4.97 -10.30 0.96
C ASN A 9 4.80 -10.47 -0.54
N ASP A 10 3.74 -11.14 -0.96
CA ASP A 10 3.43 -11.40 -2.35
C ASP A 10 1.92 -11.41 -2.55
N LEU A 11 1.44 -10.78 -3.64
CA LEU A 11 0.02 -10.79 -3.95
C LEU A 11 -0.52 -12.20 -4.22
N ASP A 12 0.33 -13.16 -4.53
CA ASP A 12 -0.08 -14.55 -4.71
C ASP A 12 -0.65 -15.15 -3.41
N ASP A 13 -0.30 -14.59 -2.25
CA ASP A 13 -0.88 -15.01 -0.97
C ASP A 13 -2.38 -14.71 -0.89
N LEU A 14 -2.86 -13.72 -1.65
CA LEU A 14 -4.29 -13.43 -1.80
C LEU A 14 -4.90 -14.13 -3.02
N GLY A 15 -4.12 -14.23 -4.08
CA GLY A 15 -4.57 -14.65 -5.39
C GLY A 15 -4.98 -13.49 -6.29
N LYS A 16 -4.73 -13.68 -7.57
CA LYS A 16 -4.97 -12.67 -8.61
C LYS A 16 -6.43 -12.18 -8.62
N ASN A 17 -7.37 -13.10 -8.54
CA ASN A 17 -8.79 -12.76 -8.68
C ASN A 17 -9.29 -11.95 -7.49
N LYS A 18 -8.86 -12.31 -6.29
CA LYS A 18 -9.26 -11.57 -5.08
C LYS A 18 -8.69 -10.16 -5.09
N TRP A 19 -7.42 -10.00 -5.47
CA TRP A 19 -6.79 -8.69 -5.57
C TRP A 19 -7.44 -7.82 -6.65
N ASN A 20 -7.55 -8.32 -7.87
CA ASN A 20 -8.13 -7.55 -8.98
C ASN A 20 -9.61 -7.24 -8.73
N GLY A 21 -10.36 -8.16 -8.12
CA GLY A 21 -11.75 -7.92 -7.76
C GLY A 21 -11.92 -6.77 -6.78
N PHE A 22 -10.99 -6.63 -5.84
CA PHE A 22 -10.95 -5.47 -4.94
C PHE A 22 -10.58 -4.20 -5.71
N VAL A 23 -9.49 -4.23 -6.46
CA VAL A 23 -8.97 -3.05 -7.18
C VAL A 23 -10.02 -2.45 -8.10
N GLU A 24 -10.73 -3.29 -8.84
CA GLU A 24 -11.74 -2.83 -9.79
C GLU A 24 -12.92 -2.08 -9.14
N GLN A 25 -13.14 -2.29 -7.85
CA GLN A 25 -14.18 -1.58 -7.10
C GLN A 25 -13.71 -0.24 -6.55
N VAL A 26 -12.40 -0.01 -6.49
CA VAL A 26 -11.85 1.23 -5.93
C VAL A 26 -12.02 2.36 -6.93
N PRO A 27 -12.67 3.49 -6.55
CA PRO A 27 -12.75 4.65 -7.43
C PRO A 27 -11.34 5.13 -7.80
N ASP A 28 -11.18 5.54 -9.05
CA ASP A 28 -9.91 6.09 -9.56
C ASP A 28 -8.74 5.10 -9.56
N TYR A 29 -8.99 3.79 -9.53
CA TYR A 29 -7.91 2.84 -9.68
C TYR A 29 -7.27 2.97 -11.07
N THR A 30 -6.02 2.59 -11.18
CA THR A 30 -5.28 2.61 -12.45
C THR A 30 -4.70 1.24 -12.75
N ILE A 31 -4.19 1.08 -13.96
CA ILE A 31 -3.48 -0.15 -14.35
C ILE A 31 -2.33 -0.45 -13.38
N TYR A 32 -1.73 0.58 -12.78
CA TYR A 32 -0.60 0.44 -11.86
C TYR A 32 -0.99 -0.21 -10.53
N ASN A 33 -2.28 -0.34 -10.25
CA ASN A 33 -2.79 -1.00 -9.04
C ASN A 33 -3.09 -2.49 -9.28
N THR A 34 -3.13 -2.94 -10.52
CA THR A 34 -3.52 -4.30 -10.86
C THR A 34 -2.47 -5.32 -10.44
N TYR A 35 -2.93 -6.56 -10.24
CA TYR A 35 -2.04 -7.68 -9.94
C TYR A 35 -0.90 -7.80 -10.96
N GLY A 36 -1.22 -7.70 -12.25
CA GLY A 36 -0.22 -7.84 -13.30
C GLY A 36 0.90 -6.82 -13.18
N TRP A 37 0.57 -5.57 -12.91
CA TRP A 37 1.57 -4.52 -12.79
C TRP A 37 2.41 -4.68 -11.51
N VAL A 38 1.77 -4.91 -10.36
CA VAL A 38 2.48 -5.07 -9.09
C VAL A 38 3.43 -6.26 -9.14
N LYS A 39 2.99 -7.37 -9.72
CA LYS A 39 3.84 -8.55 -9.88
C LYS A 39 4.99 -8.28 -10.85
N ALA A 40 4.73 -7.56 -11.94
CA ALA A 40 5.77 -7.21 -12.90
C ALA A 40 6.86 -6.33 -12.26
N LEU A 41 6.46 -5.37 -11.42
CA LEU A 41 7.42 -4.56 -10.67
C LEU A 41 8.24 -5.40 -9.71
N GLN A 42 7.57 -6.27 -8.96
CA GLN A 42 8.22 -7.09 -7.96
C GLN A 42 9.25 -8.02 -8.59
N GLU A 43 8.89 -8.68 -9.68
CA GLU A 43 9.75 -9.64 -10.36
C GLU A 43 10.81 -8.94 -11.21
N GLY A 44 10.42 -7.90 -11.95
CA GLY A 44 11.31 -7.18 -12.87
C GLY A 44 12.39 -6.39 -12.17
N GLU A 45 12.07 -5.78 -11.04
CA GLU A 45 13.03 -5.01 -10.23
C GLU A 45 13.55 -5.78 -9.02
N GLN A 46 13.17 -7.04 -8.88
CA GLN A 46 13.57 -7.91 -7.76
C GLN A 46 13.29 -7.26 -6.40
N LEU A 47 12.09 -6.66 -6.28
CA LEU A 47 11.69 -5.97 -5.07
C LEU A 47 11.02 -6.94 -4.11
N GLN A 48 11.26 -6.73 -2.82
CA GLN A 48 10.57 -7.47 -1.76
C GLN A 48 9.27 -6.75 -1.42
N GLY A 49 8.14 -7.47 -1.49
CA GLY A 49 6.85 -6.91 -1.12
C GLY A 49 6.63 -6.82 0.39
N ARG A 50 5.88 -5.82 0.79
CA ARG A 50 5.35 -5.65 2.16
C ARG A 50 4.00 -4.96 2.04
N HIS A 51 3.04 -5.67 1.44
CA HIS A 51 1.73 -5.09 1.14
C HIS A 51 0.86 -5.10 2.38
N VAL A 52 0.22 -3.97 2.66
CA VAL A 52 -0.70 -3.82 3.78
C VAL A 52 -2.11 -4.09 3.28
N ILE A 53 -2.83 -5.00 3.93
CA ILE A 53 -4.18 -5.39 3.56
C ILE A 53 -5.11 -5.18 4.73
N VAL A 54 -6.28 -4.58 4.49
CA VAL A 54 -7.35 -4.45 5.49
C VAL A 54 -8.56 -5.21 4.98
N GLU A 55 -9.00 -6.19 5.76
CA GLU A 55 -10.18 -7.00 5.45
C GLU A 55 -11.26 -6.81 6.51
N LYS A 56 -12.52 -6.91 6.07
CA LYS A 56 -13.67 -6.95 6.95
C LYS A 56 -14.61 -8.05 6.44
N ASP A 57 -14.89 -9.03 7.29
CA ASP A 57 -15.74 -10.18 6.94
C ASP A 57 -15.26 -10.92 5.67
N GLY A 58 -13.94 -11.08 5.54
CA GLY A 58 -13.33 -11.78 4.40
C GLY A 58 -13.24 -10.97 3.11
N VAL A 59 -13.65 -9.69 3.14
CA VAL A 59 -13.62 -8.81 1.98
C VAL A 59 -12.56 -7.73 2.18
N ILE A 60 -11.72 -7.52 1.19
CA ILE A 60 -10.72 -6.44 1.24
C ILE A 60 -11.43 -5.10 1.12
N ILE A 61 -11.22 -4.22 2.10
CA ILE A 61 -11.78 -2.86 2.11
C ILE A 61 -10.74 -1.78 1.94
N GLY A 62 -9.47 -2.12 2.06
CA GLY A 62 -8.37 -1.19 1.84
C GLY A 62 -7.06 -1.91 1.69
N ALA A 63 -6.12 -1.28 1.02
CA ALA A 63 -4.78 -1.84 0.81
C ALA A 63 -3.78 -0.75 0.46
N LEU A 64 -2.52 -1.04 0.74
CA LEU A 64 -1.41 -0.20 0.31
C LEU A 64 -0.28 -1.12 -0.15
N PRO A 65 -0.11 -1.28 -1.47
CA PRO A 65 1.04 -2.01 -1.99
C PRO A 65 2.33 -1.27 -1.63
N CYS A 66 3.26 -1.98 -1.01
CA CYS A 66 4.55 -1.43 -0.63
C CYS A 66 5.67 -2.38 -1.04
N PHE A 67 6.80 -1.80 -1.36
CA PHE A 67 8.03 -2.55 -1.64
C PHE A 67 9.14 -2.03 -0.75
N ILE A 68 10.07 -2.94 -0.40
CA ILE A 68 11.28 -2.55 0.32
C ILE A 68 12.33 -2.23 -0.72
N SER A 69 12.90 -1.03 -0.64
CA SER A 69 14.02 -0.61 -1.47
C SER A 69 15.18 -0.15 -0.61
N SER A 70 16.41 -0.37 -1.10
CA SER A 70 17.61 0.06 -0.43
C SER A 70 17.84 1.54 -0.65
N ILE A 71 18.32 2.24 0.39
CA ILE A 71 18.78 3.62 0.27
C ILE A 71 20.25 3.55 -0.13
N ARG A 72 20.54 4.01 -1.34
CA ARG A 72 21.85 3.88 -1.97
C ARG A 72 22.97 4.44 -1.07
N GLY A 73 24.01 3.67 -0.90
CA GLY A 73 25.18 4.07 -0.13
C GLY A 73 25.02 3.91 1.38
N THR A 74 23.93 3.30 1.84
CA THR A 74 23.67 3.08 3.27
C THR A 74 23.20 1.66 3.52
N PRO A 75 23.26 1.17 4.78
CA PRO A 75 22.63 -0.11 5.14
C PRO A 75 21.12 0.00 5.34
N PHE A 76 20.56 1.20 5.20
CA PHE A 76 19.15 1.45 5.50
C PHE A 76 18.24 1.16 4.31
N LYS A 77 16.97 0.95 4.60
CA LYS A 77 15.94 0.64 3.62
C LYS A 77 14.75 1.57 3.77
N ARG A 78 13.94 1.62 2.73
CA ARG A 78 12.74 2.43 2.68
C ARG A 78 11.59 1.60 2.17
N LEU A 79 10.40 1.87 2.71
CA LEU A 79 9.16 1.35 2.12
C LEU A 79 8.72 2.31 1.01
N ASP A 80 8.58 1.79 -0.20
CA ASP A 80 8.04 2.52 -1.34
C ASP A 80 6.66 2.00 -1.67
N SER A 81 5.68 2.89 -1.74
CA SER A 81 4.33 2.54 -2.13
C SER A 81 4.15 2.77 -3.61
N ASN A 82 3.93 1.69 -4.31
CA ASN A 82 3.47 1.66 -5.70
C ASN A 82 4.21 2.62 -6.66
N ARG A 83 5.11 2.10 -7.45
CA ARG A 83 5.89 2.89 -8.43
C ARG A 83 5.90 2.20 -9.79
N PRO A 84 6.03 2.97 -10.87
CA PRO A 84 5.75 4.41 -11.00
C PRO A 84 4.25 4.65 -11.08
N GLY A 85 3.84 5.90 -11.06
CA GLY A 85 2.45 6.27 -11.29
C GLY A 85 1.70 6.59 -10.02
N SER A 86 0.43 6.26 -9.97
CA SER A 86 -0.39 6.59 -8.81
C SER A 86 -0.18 5.61 -7.69
N GLY A 87 0.68 5.98 -6.76
CA GLY A 87 0.80 5.29 -5.49
C GLY A 87 -0.26 5.77 -4.53
N GLY A 88 -0.18 5.27 -3.34
CA GLY A 88 -1.08 5.67 -2.29
C GLY A 88 -2.09 4.60 -1.94
N PRO A 89 -2.82 4.81 -0.86
CA PRO A 89 -3.77 3.83 -0.37
C PRO A 89 -4.95 3.61 -1.31
N LEU A 90 -5.33 2.36 -1.47
CA LEU A 90 -6.55 1.97 -2.16
C LEU A 90 -7.62 1.77 -1.09
N LEU A 91 -8.64 2.61 -1.08
CA LEU A 91 -9.66 2.62 -0.04
C LEU A 91 -11.04 2.43 -0.64
N LEU A 92 -11.80 1.45 -0.14
CA LEU A 92 -13.12 1.12 -0.63
C LEU A 92 -14.23 1.50 0.37
N HIS A 93 -14.07 1.12 1.63
CA HIS A 93 -15.06 1.39 2.68
C HIS A 93 -14.39 1.96 3.92
N ASP A 94 -15.14 2.75 4.70
CA ASP A 94 -14.67 3.35 5.96
C ASP A 94 -13.31 4.03 5.78
N LYS A 95 -13.20 4.86 4.75
CA LYS A 95 -11.91 5.35 4.21
C LYS A 95 -11.00 5.95 5.28
N GLU A 96 -11.55 6.79 6.15
CA GLU A 96 -10.74 7.43 7.19
C GLU A 96 -10.21 6.43 8.21
N LYS A 97 -11.06 5.54 8.72
CA LYS A 97 -10.66 4.51 9.68
C LYS A 97 -9.66 3.54 9.06
N THR A 98 -9.92 3.14 7.81
CA THR A 98 -9.05 2.23 7.08
C THR A 98 -7.68 2.85 6.85
N LEU A 99 -7.64 4.12 6.44
CA LEU A 99 -6.38 4.84 6.28
C LEU A 99 -5.61 4.93 7.59
N ASN A 100 -6.29 5.22 8.69
CA ASN A 100 -5.65 5.29 10.01
C ASN A 100 -5.03 3.95 10.40
N LYS A 101 -5.71 2.84 10.13
CA LYS A 101 -5.17 1.50 10.38
C LYS A 101 -3.94 1.22 9.55
N ILE A 102 -3.99 1.57 8.26
CA ILE A 102 -2.85 1.42 7.34
C ILE A 102 -1.66 2.24 7.86
N SER A 103 -1.89 3.49 8.21
CA SER A 103 -0.85 4.39 8.72
C SER A 103 -0.18 3.83 9.97
N ARG A 104 -0.97 3.33 10.92
CA ARG A 104 -0.42 2.71 12.13
C ARG A 104 0.41 1.48 11.82
N LYS A 105 -0.05 0.66 10.88
CA LYS A 105 0.68 -0.54 10.48
C LYS A 105 1.99 -0.19 9.82
N ILE A 106 2.01 0.81 8.95
CA ILE A 106 3.24 1.30 8.33
C ILE A 106 4.22 1.79 9.40
N LYS A 107 3.75 2.57 10.36
CA LYS A 107 4.62 3.03 11.45
C LYS A 107 5.24 1.86 12.22
N SER A 108 4.48 0.79 12.42
CA SER A 108 5.01 -0.40 13.10
C SER A 108 6.10 -1.13 12.29
N LEU A 109 6.12 -0.94 10.98
CA LEU A 109 7.14 -1.50 10.10
C LEU A 109 8.41 -0.66 10.03
N LEU A 110 8.35 0.61 10.42
CA LEU A 110 9.48 1.53 10.41
C LEU A 110 10.36 1.30 11.64
N ARG A 111 11.15 0.23 11.57
CA ARG A 111 12.06 -0.15 12.65
C ARG A 111 13.27 -0.88 12.09
N GLY A 112 14.33 -0.97 12.87
CA GLY A 112 15.57 -1.59 12.43
C GLY A 112 16.17 -0.84 11.26
N THR A 113 16.41 -1.51 10.15
CA THR A 113 17.00 -0.91 8.96
C THR A 113 15.97 -0.18 8.08
N ILE A 114 14.66 -0.39 8.30
CA ILE A 114 13.61 0.29 7.54
C ILE A 114 13.29 1.61 8.23
N ILE A 115 13.77 2.72 7.70
CA ILE A 115 13.76 4.02 8.40
C ILE A 115 12.80 5.05 7.82
N SER A 116 12.21 4.78 6.66
CA SER A 116 11.29 5.74 6.06
C SER A 116 10.24 5.06 5.18
N HIS A 117 9.14 5.76 4.97
CA HIS A 117 8.09 5.35 4.05
C HIS A 117 7.83 6.49 3.07
N ARG A 118 7.73 6.16 1.79
CA ARG A 118 7.44 7.11 0.73
C ARG A 118 6.21 6.66 -0.05
N ILE A 119 5.26 7.57 -0.19
CA ILE A 119 4.08 7.38 -1.02
C ILE A 119 4.23 8.26 -2.26
N LEU A 120 4.11 7.66 -3.43
CA LEU A 120 4.25 8.36 -4.71
C LEU A 120 2.92 8.44 -5.43
N GLY A 121 2.73 9.53 -6.15
CA GLY A 121 1.66 9.64 -7.12
C GLY A 121 0.25 9.76 -6.57
N ILE A 122 0.07 10.45 -5.45
CA ILE A 122 -1.27 10.74 -4.93
C ILE A 122 -1.92 11.76 -5.88
N ASN A 123 -3.08 11.43 -6.41
CA ASN A 123 -3.76 12.28 -7.37
C ASN A 123 -4.74 13.26 -6.71
N HIS A 124 -5.35 14.14 -7.53
CA HIS A 124 -6.23 15.19 -7.03
C HIS A 124 -7.49 14.69 -6.32
N SER A 125 -7.99 13.53 -6.68
CA SER A 125 -9.17 12.96 -6.03
C SER A 125 -8.93 12.57 -4.57
N HIS A 126 -7.68 12.61 -4.12
CA HIS A 126 -7.27 12.21 -2.78
C HIS A 126 -6.87 13.40 -1.90
N LEU A 127 -7.50 14.57 -2.08
CA LEU A 127 -7.17 15.74 -1.26
C LEU A 127 -7.40 15.48 0.23
N SER A 128 -8.50 14.79 0.58
CA SER A 128 -8.76 14.42 1.97
C SER A 128 -7.73 13.43 2.50
N LEU A 129 -7.24 12.52 1.65
CA LEU A 129 -6.17 11.59 1.99
C LEU A 129 -4.86 12.33 2.21
N ASN A 130 -4.55 13.32 1.37
CA ASN A 130 -3.36 14.14 1.54
C ASN A 130 -3.37 14.85 2.88
N LYS A 131 -4.52 15.39 3.30
CA LYS A 131 -4.67 16.01 4.61
C LYS A 131 -4.42 15.01 5.73
N LEU A 132 -5.05 13.84 5.67
CA LEU A 132 -4.87 12.79 6.69
C LEU A 132 -3.43 12.30 6.75
N LEU A 133 -2.79 12.11 5.62
CA LEU A 133 -1.38 11.70 5.57
C LEU A 133 -0.48 12.77 6.16
N SER A 134 -0.77 14.04 5.91
CA SER A 134 -0.05 15.16 6.49
C SER A 134 -0.17 15.15 8.01
N GLU A 135 -1.37 14.93 8.54
CA GLU A 135 -1.63 14.79 9.97
C GLU A 135 -0.87 13.61 10.58
N GLN A 136 -0.62 12.55 9.81
CA GLN A 136 0.19 11.40 10.22
C GLN A 136 1.69 11.62 10.01
N ARG A 137 2.11 12.80 9.59
CA ARG A 137 3.51 13.19 9.35
C ARG A 137 4.20 12.37 8.26
N TYR A 138 3.50 12.11 7.18
CA TYR A 138 4.13 11.60 5.96
C TYR A 138 4.57 12.77 5.07
N TYR A 139 5.73 12.60 4.48
CA TYR A 139 6.31 13.62 3.63
C TYR A 139 6.49 13.11 2.21
#